data_f0e862b817c74f6a205e38fcb67dceae
#
_entry.id   f0e862b817c74f6a205e38fcb67dceae
#
_cell.length_a   1.000
_cell.length_b   1.000
_cell.length_c   1.000
_cell.angle_alpha   90.00
_cell.angle_beta   90.00
_cell.angle_gamma   90.00
#
_symmetry.space_group_name_H-M   'P 1'
#
loop_
_entity.id
_entity.type
_entity.pdbx_description
1 polymer ?
#
loop_
_entity_poly.entity_id
_entity_poly.type
_entity_poly.pdbx_seq_one_letter_code
_entity_poly.pdbx_strand_id
1 'polypeptide(L)'
;MSRLLDRLQSEIDALDAQSLRRRRQVAESACAPVQTLTLAGTSAPRTMLCFSSNDYLGLAAHPALATALAEGAALYGAGSGGSHLILGHSRAHAQLEEALAGWMAPFIPEARSLFFCTGYMANLAVLTALGGAEAVIFSEELNHASLIDGARLARARVERYAHCDVAALDAQLAACDAPVKLIVSDAVFSMDGNVAPVAELLALAEKHDAWLVIDDAHGFGVLGASGRGVPEALGLHSHRLVLVGTLGKAAGVSGAFVAAHRTVIDYLVQRARPYIFTTAAPPALAHALLASLALIGGEEGAERRARLRERIAQLRSGLASVLPADGSAWLPESPTAIQPLIVGDNARAMRTMAQLDAHGLRVGAIRPPTVPAGTARLRIALSASHTESDVARLVDALGEALAGQRSKEAA
;
A
#
# COMPACT_ATOMS: atom_id res chain seq x y z
N MET A 1 -39.93 -10.75 -2.93
CA MET A 1 -38.55 -10.87 -2.38
C MET A 1 -38.46 -10.19 -1.01
N SER A 2 -37.38 -10.36 -0.25
CA SER A 2 -37.20 -9.68 1.04
C SER A 2 -36.91 -8.19 0.81
N ARG A 3 -37.53 -7.29 1.60
CA ARG A 3 -37.26 -5.83 1.52
C ARG A 3 -35.78 -5.47 1.55
N LEU A 4 -34.95 -6.26 2.25
CA LEU A 4 -33.50 -6.09 2.28
C LEU A 4 -32.88 -6.39 0.92
N LEU A 5 -33.26 -7.51 0.29
CA LEU A 5 -32.73 -7.89 -1.02
C LEU A 5 -33.12 -6.87 -2.10
N ASP A 6 -34.34 -6.38 -2.09
CA ASP A 6 -34.81 -5.37 -3.04
C ASP A 6 -34.02 -4.06 -2.89
N ARG A 7 -33.78 -3.63 -1.63
CA ARG A 7 -32.92 -2.47 -1.32
C ARG A 7 -31.48 -2.67 -1.82
N LEU A 8 -30.85 -3.79 -1.47
CA LEU A 8 -29.47 -4.08 -1.88
C LEU A 8 -29.34 -4.13 -3.40
N GLN A 9 -30.32 -4.72 -4.12
CA GLN A 9 -30.31 -4.74 -5.57
C GLN A 9 -30.39 -3.32 -6.16
N SER A 10 -31.29 -2.48 -5.62
CA SER A 10 -31.42 -1.08 -6.05
C SER A 10 -30.12 -0.29 -5.84
N GLU A 11 -29.42 -0.49 -4.71
CA GLU A 11 -28.11 0.13 -4.46
C GLU A 11 -27.06 -0.35 -5.46
N ILE A 12 -27.04 -1.65 -5.82
CA ILE A 12 -26.14 -2.22 -6.83
C ILE A 12 -26.43 -1.62 -8.22
N ASP A 13 -27.69 -1.49 -8.58
CA ASP A 13 -28.10 -0.93 -9.89
C ASP A 13 -27.72 0.56 -9.97
N ALA A 14 -27.86 1.31 -8.88
CA ALA A 14 -27.38 2.69 -8.80
C ALA A 14 -25.87 2.82 -8.98
N LEU A 15 -25.07 1.87 -8.43
CA LEU A 15 -23.63 1.82 -8.65
C LEU A 15 -23.28 1.51 -10.13
N ASP A 16 -24.03 0.64 -10.79
CA ASP A 16 -23.84 0.36 -12.22
C ASP A 16 -24.14 1.61 -13.08
N ALA A 17 -25.25 2.30 -12.80
CA ALA A 17 -25.63 3.51 -13.53
C ALA A 17 -24.58 4.64 -13.41
N GLN A 18 -23.85 4.69 -12.30
CA GLN A 18 -22.76 5.66 -12.06
C GLN A 18 -21.38 5.16 -12.49
N SER A 19 -21.27 3.99 -13.12
CA SER A 19 -19.99 3.32 -13.44
C SER A 19 -19.11 3.10 -12.20
N LEU A 20 -19.70 2.88 -11.02
CA LEU A 20 -19.00 2.67 -9.75
C LEU A 20 -18.99 1.20 -9.29
N ARG A 21 -19.79 0.33 -9.91
CA ARG A 21 -19.84 -1.09 -9.54
C ARG A 21 -18.48 -1.76 -9.70
N ARG A 22 -18.00 -2.40 -8.62
CA ARG A 22 -16.76 -3.19 -8.62
C ARG A 22 -17.05 -4.63 -9.04
N ARG A 23 -16.20 -5.18 -9.90
CA ARG A 23 -16.28 -6.58 -10.36
C ARG A 23 -14.93 -7.25 -10.18
N ARG A 24 -14.92 -8.47 -9.65
CA ARG A 24 -13.71 -9.27 -9.49
C ARG A 24 -13.26 -9.83 -10.84
N GLN A 25 -11.95 -9.98 -10.98
CA GLN A 25 -11.31 -10.73 -12.05
C GLN A 25 -10.65 -11.95 -11.45
N VAL A 26 -10.41 -12.99 -12.23
CA VAL A 26 -9.72 -14.19 -11.80
C VAL A 26 -8.36 -14.23 -12.46
N ALA A 27 -7.29 -14.31 -11.63
CA ALA A 27 -5.94 -14.60 -12.10
C ALA A 27 -5.78 -16.11 -12.22
N GLU A 28 -5.49 -16.58 -13.42
CA GLU A 28 -5.29 -18.00 -13.74
C GLU A 28 -3.81 -18.39 -13.73
N SER A 29 -2.91 -17.43 -13.50
CA SER A 29 -1.47 -17.62 -13.44
C SER A 29 -0.87 -16.93 -12.22
N ALA A 30 0.41 -17.19 -11.95
CA ALA A 30 1.15 -16.50 -10.89
C ALA A 30 1.19 -14.98 -11.11
N CYS A 31 1.40 -14.21 -10.02
CA CYS A 31 1.58 -12.77 -10.08
C CYS A 31 2.89 -12.44 -10.79
N ALA A 32 2.79 -11.83 -11.97
CA ALA A 32 3.91 -11.39 -12.82
C ALA A 32 3.44 -10.24 -13.71
N PRO A 33 4.32 -9.54 -14.44
CA PRO A 33 3.89 -8.54 -15.42
C PRO A 33 2.94 -9.12 -16.47
N VAL A 34 3.24 -10.30 -16.99
CA VAL A 34 2.33 -11.02 -17.92
C VAL A 34 1.53 -12.05 -17.14
N GLN A 35 0.22 -11.90 -17.14
CA GLN A 35 -0.71 -12.81 -16.46
C GLN A 35 -1.83 -13.28 -17.40
N THR A 36 -2.32 -14.47 -17.15
CA THR A 36 -3.57 -14.95 -17.73
C THR A 36 -4.72 -14.57 -16.80
N LEU A 37 -5.67 -13.78 -17.29
CA LEU A 37 -6.79 -13.24 -16.51
C LEU A 37 -8.13 -13.60 -17.18
N THR A 38 -9.10 -14.03 -16.39
CA THR A 38 -10.51 -14.03 -16.77
C THR A 38 -11.13 -12.71 -16.32
N LEU A 39 -11.40 -11.82 -17.28
CA LEU A 39 -11.96 -10.50 -16.99
C LEU A 39 -13.44 -10.59 -16.60
N ALA A 40 -13.89 -9.62 -15.79
CA ALA A 40 -15.29 -9.57 -15.37
C ALA A 40 -16.25 -9.49 -16.57
N GLY A 41 -17.23 -10.39 -16.61
CA GLY A 41 -18.20 -10.48 -17.71
C GLY A 41 -17.73 -11.27 -18.92
N THR A 42 -16.55 -11.89 -18.85
CA THR A 42 -16.05 -12.82 -19.88
C THR A 42 -15.91 -14.23 -19.31
N SER A 43 -15.96 -15.25 -20.17
CA SER A 43 -15.74 -16.65 -19.79
C SER A 43 -14.39 -17.20 -20.25
N ALA A 44 -13.70 -16.51 -21.14
CA ALA A 44 -12.43 -16.96 -21.69
C ALA A 44 -11.25 -16.22 -21.06
N PRO A 45 -10.23 -16.93 -20.57
CA PRO A 45 -8.99 -16.34 -20.09
C PRO A 45 -8.25 -15.62 -21.24
N ARG A 46 -7.59 -14.52 -20.90
CA ARG A 46 -6.75 -13.74 -21.83
C ARG A 46 -5.39 -13.45 -21.20
N THR A 47 -4.35 -13.56 -22.00
CA THR A 47 -3.00 -13.13 -21.58
C THR A 47 -2.93 -11.60 -21.65
N MET A 48 -2.61 -10.97 -20.54
CA MET A 48 -2.57 -9.54 -20.36
C MET A 48 -1.22 -9.10 -19.78
N LEU A 49 -0.69 -7.98 -20.26
CA LEU A 49 0.42 -7.28 -19.60
C LEU A 49 -0.16 -6.32 -18.55
N CYS A 50 0.18 -6.56 -17.28
CA CYS A 50 -0.50 -5.96 -16.12
C CYS A 50 0.34 -4.88 -15.46
N PHE A 51 -0.22 -3.69 -15.31
CA PHE A 51 0.35 -2.54 -14.60
C PHE A 51 -0.50 -2.14 -13.39
N SER A 52 -1.04 -3.14 -12.66
CA SER A 52 -1.95 -2.91 -11.52
C SER A 52 -1.51 -3.61 -10.24
N SER A 53 -0.44 -4.44 -10.29
CA SER A 53 0.06 -5.16 -9.13
C SER A 53 0.85 -4.24 -8.20
N ASN A 54 0.78 -4.52 -6.89
CA ASN A 54 1.65 -3.91 -5.89
C ASN A 54 2.95 -4.71 -5.65
N ASP A 55 3.21 -5.75 -6.43
CA ASP A 55 4.47 -6.50 -6.41
C ASP A 55 5.59 -5.70 -7.09
N TYR A 56 5.99 -4.61 -6.45
CA TYR A 56 6.91 -3.60 -7.01
C TYR A 56 8.28 -4.15 -7.35
N LEU A 57 8.75 -5.14 -6.60
CA LEU A 57 10.04 -5.79 -6.85
C LEU A 57 9.90 -7.05 -7.73
N GLY A 58 8.68 -7.52 -8.03
CA GLY A 58 8.46 -8.74 -8.81
C GLY A 58 8.89 -9.99 -8.05
N LEU A 59 8.67 -10.02 -6.74
CA LEU A 59 9.05 -11.15 -5.87
C LEU A 59 7.93 -12.17 -5.66
N ALA A 60 6.68 -11.83 -5.95
CA ALA A 60 5.54 -12.71 -5.63
C ALA A 60 5.60 -14.07 -6.33
N ALA A 61 6.24 -14.19 -7.49
CA ALA A 61 6.48 -15.45 -8.20
C ALA A 61 7.95 -15.89 -8.15
N HIS A 62 8.76 -15.33 -7.23
CA HIS A 62 10.17 -15.66 -7.16
C HIS A 62 10.39 -17.11 -6.67
N PRO A 63 11.21 -17.94 -7.39
CA PRO A 63 11.40 -19.34 -7.05
C PRO A 63 11.88 -19.57 -5.61
N ALA A 64 12.79 -18.73 -5.10
CA ALA A 64 13.28 -18.86 -3.73
C ALA A 64 12.16 -18.66 -2.69
N LEU A 65 11.16 -17.79 -2.94
CA LEU A 65 10.03 -17.60 -2.04
C LEU A 65 9.08 -18.82 -2.09
N ALA A 66 8.83 -19.37 -3.27
CA ALA A 66 8.04 -20.57 -3.42
C ALA A 66 8.70 -21.77 -2.71
N THR A 67 10.03 -21.93 -2.83
CA THR A 67 10.80 -22.95 -2.13
C THR A 67 10.73 -22.75 -0.63
N ALA A 68 11.01 -21.55 -0.11
CA ALA A 68 10.96 -21.27 1.32
C ALA A 68 9.54 -21.46 1.90
N LEU A 69 8.50 -21.15 1.13
CA LEU A 69 7.11 -21.39 1.55
C LEU A 69 6.83 -22.90 1.71
N ALA A 70 7.29 -23.71 0.75
CA ALA A 70 7.15 -25.17 0.79
C ALA A 70 7.95 -25.77 1.98
N GLU A 71 9.18 -25.32 2.21
CA GLU A 71 10.00 -25.70 3.36
C GLU A 71 9.32 -25.33 4.68
N GLY A 72 8.80 -24.09 4.79
CA GLY A 72 8.07 -23.65 5.95
C GLY A 72 6.81 -24.49 6.22
N ALA A 73 6.08 -24.88 5.17
CA ALA A 73 4.93 -25.78 5.29
C ALA A 73 5.33 -27.20 5.73
N ALA A 74 6.45 -27.71 5.24
CA ALA A 74 6.98 -29.00 5.69
C ALA A 74 7.42 -29.00 7.16
N LEU A 75 8.01 -27.89 7.64
CA LEU A 75 8.50 -27.76 9.02
C LEU A 75 7.39 -27.48 10.03
N TYR A 76 6.41 -26.66 9.69
CA TYR A 76 5.44 -26.11 10.64
C TYR A 76 3.99 -26.48 10.33
N GLY A 77 3.72 -27.16 9.22
CA GLY A 77 2.36 -27.43 8.76
C GLY A 77 1.71 -26.25 8.05
N ALA A 78 0.43 -26.41 7.69
CA ALA A 78 -0.33 -25.44 6.88
C ALA A 78 -0.95 -24.30 7.68
N GLY A 79 -1.04 -24.39 8.99
CA GLY A 79 -1.71 -23.41 9.85
C GLY A 79 -1.10 -23.29 11.23
N SER A 80 -1.43 -22.19 11.94
CA SER A 80 -0.88 -21.90 13.28
C SER A 80 -1.66 -22.53 14.42
N GLY A 81 -2.90 -22.96 14.21
CA GLY A 81 -3.76 -23.61 15.20
C GLY A 81 -4.32 -22.71 16.30
N GLY A 82 -3.89 -21.46 16.44
CA GLY A 82 -4.34 -20.53 17.48
C GLY A 82 -3.86 -19.10 17.27
N SER A 83 -4.22 -18.21 18.19
CA SER A 83 -3.66 -16.86 18.24
C SER A 83 -2.21 -16.87 18.73
N HIS A 84 -1.47 -15.80 18.49
CA HIS A 84 -0.06 -15.70 18.94
C HIS A 84 0.11 -16.00 20.43
N LEU A 85 -0.81 -15.54 21.26
CA LEU A 85 -0.74 -15.75 22.73
C LEU A 85 -1.22 -17.14 23.19
N ILE A 86 -1.89 -17.92 22.29
CA ILE A 86 -2.41 -19.26 22.60
C ILE A 86 -1.78 -20.28 21.62
N LEU A 87 -0.49 -20.49 21.74
CA LEU A 87 0.32 -21.47 20.99
C LEU A 87 0.39 -21.28 19.46
N GLY A 88 -0.18 -20.20 18.91
CA GLY A 88 -0.07 -19.88 17.48
C GLY A 88 1.25 -19.21 17.07
N HIS A 89 2.09 -18.80 18.06
CA HIS A 89 3.36 -18.14 17.81
C HIS A 89 4.50 -19.13 17.69
N SER A 90 4.96 -19.39 16.47
CA SER A 90 6.02 -20.34 16.18
C SER A 90 7.41 -19.71 16.18
N ARG A 91 8.45 -20.56 16.07
CA ARG A 91 9.84 -20.11 15.88
C ARG A 91 10.00 -19.22 14.63
N ALA A 92 9.30 -19.55 13.54
CA ALA A 92 9.34 -18.74 12.31
C ALA A 92 8.82 -17.32 12.53
N HIS A 93 7.74 -17.15 13.30
CA HIS A 93 7.22 -15.83 13.67
C HIS A 93 8.25 -15.04 14.49
N ALA A 94 8.82 -15.66 15.53
CA ALA A 94 9.81 -15.01 16.38
C ALA A 94 11.05 -14.56 15.57
N GLN A 95 11.56 -15.42 14.70
CA GLN A 95 12.70 -15.09 13.83
C GLN A 95 12.38 -13.94 12.86
N LEU A 96 11.18 -13.91 12.27
CA LEU A 96 10.75 -12.82 11.41
C LEU A 96 10.66 -11.51 12.19
N GLU A 97 10.05 -11.52 13.37
CA GLU A 97 9.94 -10.33 14.22
C GLU A 97 11.32 -9.82 14.66
N GLU A 98 12.24 -10.72 15.03
CA GLU A 98 13.64 -10.37 15.32
C GLU A 98 14.35 -9.75 14.11
N ALA A 99 14.20 -10.32 12.92
CA ALA A 99 14.81 -9.82 11.70
C ALA A 99 14.27 -8.42 11.33
N LEU A 100 12.95 -8.21 11.42
CA LEU A 100 12.31 -6.91 11.17
C LEU A 100 12.72 -5.87 12.22
N ALA A 101 12.83 -6.25 13.48
CA ALA A 101 13.35 -5.38 14.53
C ALA A 101 14.80 -4.95 14.23
N GLY A 102 15.65 -5.88 13.81
CA GLY A 102 17.02 -5.59 13.39
C GLY A 102 17.09 -4.67 12.17
N TRP A 103 16.15 -4.79 11.23
CA TRP A 103 16.06 -3.88 10.10
C TRP A 103 15.71 -2.46 10.51
N MET A 104 14.87 -2.29 11.54
CA MET A 104 14.40 -0.99 12.01
C MET A 104 15.27 -0.38 13.13
N ALA A 105 16.17 -1.15 13.73
CA ALA A 105 17.04 -0.69 14.81
C ALA A 105 17.88 0.58 14.50
N PRO A 106 18.35 0.83 13.25
CA PRO A 106 19.03 2.07 12.92
C PRO A 106 18.14 3.33 13.03
N PHE A 107 16.83 3.17 12.99
CA PHE A 107 15.85 4.26 12.92
C PHE A 107 15.03 4.41 14.19
N ILE A 108 14.88 3.31 14.95
CA ILE A 108 14.07 3.25 16.17
C ILE A 108 14.93 2.70 17.31
N PRO A 109 15.28 3.50 18.31
CA PRO A 109 15.99 3.02 19.50
C PRO A 109 15.23 1.87 20.18
N GLU A 110 15.96 0.85 20.61
CA GLU A 110 15.37 -0.35 21.25
C GLU A 110 14.21 -0.97 20.44
N ALA A 111 14.34 -0.98 19.12
CA ALA A 111 13.31 -1.48 18.22
C ALA A 111 12.91 -2.92 18.52
N ARG A 112 11.61 -3.16 18.51
CA ARG A 112 10.97 -4.48 18.44
C ARG A 112 9.96 -4.47 17.31
N SER A 113 9.49 -5.65 16.91
CA SER A 113 8.40 -5.73 15.93
C SER A 113 7.36 -6.79 16.30
N LEU A 114 6.16 -6.64 15.74
CA LEU A 114 5.08 -7.61 15.78
C LEU A 114 4.62 -7.91 14.36
N PHE A 115 4.39 -9.18 14.08
CA PHE A 115 3.87 -9.67 12.81
C PHE A 115 2.34 -9.77 12.84
N PHE A 116 1.67 -9.30 11.78
CA PHE A 116 0.22 -9.31 11.59
C PHE A 116 -0.16 -9.98 10.28
N CYS A 117 -1.38 -10.53 10.20
CA CYS A 117 -1.88 -11.13 8.97
C CYS A 117 -2.04 -10.13 7.83
N THR A 118 -2.34 -8.86 8.10
CA THR A 118 -2.52 -7.80 7.10
C THR A 118 -2.15 -6.42 7.64
N GLY A 119 -1.80 -5.47 6.74
CA GLY A 119 -1.58 -4.06 7.11
C GLY A 119 -2.83 -3.40 7.69
N TYR A 120 -4.01 -3.78 7.20
CA TYR A 120 -5.28 -3.30 7.75
C TYR A 120 -5.40 -3.61 9.25
N MET A 121 -5.10 -4.86 9.63
CA MET A 121 -5.11 -5.27 11.05
C MET A 121 -4.04 -4.56 11.87
N ALA A 122 -2.84 -4.37 11.31
CA ALA A 122 -1.74 -3.68 11.98
C ALA A 122 -2.12 -2.21 12.30
N ASN A 123 -2.67 -1.49 11.34
CA ASN A 123 -3.13 -0.11 11.54
C ASN A 123 -4.26 -0.03 12.60
N LEU A 124 -5.25 -0.90 12.53
CA LEU A 124 -6.29 -0.97 13.54
C LEU A 124 -5.70 -1.28 14.93
N ALA A 125 -4.75 -2.20 15.01
CA ALA A 125 -4.10 -2.60 16.25
C ALA A 125 -3.37 -1.41 16.91
N VAL A 126 -2.56 -0.69 16.15
CA VAL A 126 -1.81 0.48 16.63
C VAL A 126 -2.76 1.57 17.11
N LEU A 127 -3.69 2.00 16.25
CA LEU A 127 -4.53 3.16 16.54
C LEU A 127 -5.54 2.90 17.65
N THR A 128 -6.13 1.70 17.72
CA THR A 128 -7.07 1.37 18.80
C THR A 128 -6.39 1.10 20.13
N ALA A 129 -5.13 0.66 20.15
CA ALA A 129 -4.40 0.44 21.38
C ALA A 129 -3.81 1.73 21.95
N LEU A 130 -3.23 2.61 21.10
CA LEU A 130 -2.60 3.86 21.51
C LEU A 130 -3.60 5.02 21.63
N GLY A 131 -4.67 5.01 20.83
CA GLY A 131 -5.72 6.03 20.77
C GLY A 131 -6.76 5.87 21.87
N GLY A 132 -6.37 5.99 23.16
CA GLY A 132 -7.29 5.99 24.31
C GLY A 132 -8.13 7.27 24.39
N ALA A 133 -9.05 7.32 25.38
CA ALA A 133 -9.97 8.47 25.57
C ALA A 133 -9.24 9.80 25.85
N GLU A 134 -8.03 9.74 26.34
CA GLU A 134 -7.19 10.93 26.63
C GLU A 134 -6.31 11.33 25.45
N ALA A 135 -6.38 10.60 24.33
CA ALA A 135 -5.56 10.84 23.16
C ALA A 135 -6.26 11.73 22.14
N VAL A 136 -5.45 12.43 21.34
CA VAL A 136 -5.88 13.08 20.11
C VAL A 136 -5.08 12.48 18.93
N ILE A 137 -5.79 12.08 17.90
CA ILE A 137 -5.23 11.58 16.63
C ILE A 137 -5.32 12.71 15.60
N PHE A 138 -4.18 13.19 15.13
CA PHE A 138 -4.06 14.12 14.01
C PHE A 138 -3.90 13.29 12.74
N SER A 139 -4.97 13.14 11.98
CA SER A 139 -5.04 12.26 10.80
C SER A 139 -4.90 13.05 9.52
N GLU A 140 -3.96 12.64 8.70
CA GLU A 140 -3.81 13.15 7.33
C GLU A 140 -5.09 12.84 6.52
N GLU A 141 -5.52 13.77 5.66
CA GLU A 141 -6.84 13.66 5.00
C GLU A 141 -6.94 12.57 3.93
N LEU A 142 -5.82 12.22 3.26
CA LEU A 142 -5.76 11.18 2.24
C LEU A 142 -5.26 9.83 2.74
N ASN A 143 -5.18 9.66 4.05
CA ASN A 143 -4.78 8.41 4.68
C ASN A 143 -5.55 7.20 4.14
N HIS A 144 -4.86 6.07 4.07
CA HIS A 144 -5.46 4.80 3.72
C HIS A 144 -6.66 4.46 4.62
N ALA A 145 -7.67 3.79 4.07
CA ALA A 145 -8.91 3.43 4.77
C ALA A 145 -8.66 2.74 6.13
N SER A 146 -7.61 1.93 6.26
CA SER A 146 -7.27 1.25 7.51
C SER A 146 -6.84 2.22 8.63
N LEU A 147 -6.15 3.32 8.29
CA LEU A 147 -5.80 4.37 9.24
C LEU A 147 -7.05 5.17 9.64
N ILE A 148 -7.89 5.50 8.67
CA ILE A 148 -9.17 6.19 8.92
C ILE A 148 -10.07 5.35 9.82
N ASP A 149 -10.23 4.06 9.51
CA ASP A 149 -11.09 3.17 10.30
C ASP A 149 -10.48 2.86 11.67
N GLY A 150 -9.15 2.72 11.76
CA GLY A 150 -8.45 2.61 13.03
C GLY A 150 -8.65 3.82 13.92
N ALA A 151 -8.55 5.04 13.37
CA ALA A 151 -8.83 6.28 14.09
C ALA A 151 -10.29 6.39 14.54
N ARG A 152 -11.25 5.98 13.70
CA ARG A 152 -12.69 5.94 14.06
C ARG A 152 -13.02 4.94 15.17
N LEU A 153 -12.33 3.79 15.17
CA LEU A 153 -12.51 2.75 16.19
C LEU A 153 -11.76 3.05 17.49
N ALA A 154 -10.78 3.92 17.45
CA ALA A 154 -10.09 4.43 18.63
C ALA A 154 -11.08 5.26 19.48
N ARG A 155 -10.78 5.38 20.77
CA ARG A 155 -11.57 6.23 21.68
C ARG A 155 -11.08 7.69 21.69
N ALA A 156 -10.02 7.97 20.95
CA ALA A 156 -9.42 9.27 20.81
C ALA A 156 -10.30 10.26 20.06
N ARG A 157 -10.16 11.55 20.37
CA ARG A 157 -10.63 12.61 19.48
C ARG A 157 -9.80 12.60 18.20
N VAL A 158 -10.45 12.73 17.04
CA VAL A 158 -9.77 12.75 15.74
C VAL A 158 -9.84 14.15 15.15
N GLU A 159 -8.69 14.75 14.87
CA GLU A 159 -8.55 15.98 14.12
C GLU A 159 -7.90 15.67 12.77
N ARG A 160 -8.44 16.24 11.69
CA ARG A 160 -7.89 16.06 10.35
C ARG A 160 -7.08 17.28 9.97
N TYR A 161 -5.96 17.07 9.29
CA TYR A 161 -5.21 18.13 8.63
C TYR A 161 -5.15 17.89 7.12
N ALA A 162 -5.05 18.98 6.37
CA ALA A 162 -5.04 18.95 4.90
C ALA A 162 -3.81 18.21 4.37
N HIS A 163 -3.91 17.69 3.15
CA HIS A 163 -2.87 16.88 2.54
C HIS A 163 -1.49 17.55 2.56
N CYS A 164 -0.55 16.90 3.25
CA CYS A 164 0.83 17.36 3.42
C CYS A 164 1.00 18.78 4.04
N ASP A 165 -0.04 19.33 4.68
CA ASP A 165 0.01 20.67 5.29
C ASP A 165 0.63 20.61 6.68
N VAL A 166 1.97 20.69 6.71
CA VAL A 166 2.78 20.70 7.95
C VAL A 166 2.49 21.93 8.83
N ALA A 167 2.18 23.07 8.20
CA ALA A 167 1.91 24.30 8.95
C ALA A 167 0.56 24.24 9.67
N ALA A 168 -0.48 23.73 9.03
CA ALA A 168 -1.77 23.51 9.66
C ALA A 168 -1.65 22.50 10.82
N LEU A 169 -0.90 21.42 10.63
CA LEU A 169 -0.63 20.43 11.67
C LEU A 169 0.13 21.02 12.85
N ASP A 170 1.16 21.85 12.62
CA ASP A 170 1.92 22.53 13.70
C ASP A 170 0.99 23.39 14.55
N ALA A 171 0.10 24.18 13.91
CA ALA A 171 -0.88 24.99 14.61
C ALA A 171 -1.88 24.16 15.43
N GLN A 172 -2.38 23.05 14.89
CA GLN A 172 -3.27 22.14 15.61
C GLN A 172 -2.58 21.50 16.83
N LEU A 173 -1.35 21.04 16.67
CA LEU A 173 -0.55 20.45 17.76
C LEU A 173 -0.26 21.45 18.87
N ALA A 174 0.06 22.70 18.50
CA ALA A 174 0.32 23.79 19.46
C ALA A 174 -0.92 24.16 20.28
N ALA A 175 -2.11 24.02 19.72
CA ALA A 175 -3.38 24.28 20.40
C ALA A 175 -3.92 23.08 21.20
N CYS A 176 -3.22 21.95 21.25
CA CYS A 176 -3.68 20.71 21.84
C CYS A 176 -2.96 20.42 23.17
N ASP A 177 -3.72 20.37 24.27
CA ASP A 177 -3.23 20.05 25.61
C ASP A 177 -3.39 18.57 25.99
N ALA A 178 -3.79 17.71 25.06
CA ALA A 178 -3.98 16.28 25.34
C ALA A 178 -2.66 15.62 25.78
N PRO A 179 -2.69 14.72 26.78
CA PRO A 179 -1.49 14.05 27.27
C PRO A 179 -0.91 13.04 26.28
N VAL A 180 -1.71 12.56 25.32
CA VAL A 180 -1.27 11.67 24.25
C VAL A 180 -1.68 12.26 22.92
N LYS A 181 -0.70 12.49 22.04
CA LYS A 181 -0.90 13.03 20.69
C LYS A 181 -0.30 12.06 19.68
N LEU A 182 -1.08 11.67 18.69
CA LEU A 182 -0.66 10.78 17.61
C LEU A 182 -0.81 11.50 16.28
N ILE A 183 0.30 11.72 15.58
CA ILE A 183 0.31 12.14 14.17
C ILE A 183 0.22 10.86 13.33
N VAL A 184 -0.70 10.79 12.39
CA VAL A 184 -0.98 9.58 11.62
C VAL A 184 -1.01 9.90 10.13
N SER A 185 -0.14 9.25 9.35
CA SER A 185 -0.04 9.43 7.91
C SER A 185 0.41 8.17 7.18
N ASP A 186 -0.04 7.99 5.93
CA ASP A 186 0.72 7.18 4.97
C ASP A 186 2.08 7.83 4.72
N ALA A 187 3.14 7.04 4.56
CA ALA A 187 4.44 7.52 4.12
C ALA A 187 4.48 7.74 2.60
N VAL A 188 3.78 6.87 1.86
CA VAL A 188 3.57 6.95 0.42
C VAL A 188 2.08 6.77 0.14
N PHE A 189 1.43 7.77 -0.42
CA PHE A 189 -0.02 7.74 -0.67
C PHE A 189 -0.38 6.78 -1.80
N SER A 190 -1.24 5.81 -1.48
CA SER A 190 -1.53 4.65 -2.32
C SER A 190 -2.17 4.96 -3.68
N MET A 191 -2.87 6.11 -3.78
CA MET A 191 -3.58 6.52 -5.00
C MET A 191 -2.86 7.63 -5.76
N ASP A 192 -1.92 8.33 -5.11
CA ASP A 192 -1.24 9.50 -5.63
C ASP A 192 0.26 9.26 -5.88
N GLY A 193 0.87 8.33 -5.13
CA GLY A 193 2.26 7.95 -5.29
C GLY A 193 3.28 8.96 -4.74
N ASN A 194 2.83 10.12 -4.26
CA ASN A 194 3.70 11.08 -3.61
C ASN A 194 4.11 10.60 -2.21
N VAL A 195 5.23 11.12 -1.74
CA VAL A 195 5.77 10.82 -0.40
C VAL A 195 5.34 11.92 0.56
N ALA A 196 4.88 11.55 1.75
CA ALA A 196 4.57 12.49 2.83
C ALA A 196 5.84 13.22 3.30
N PRO A 197 5.73 14.43 3.86
CA PRO A 197 6.84 15.17 4.47
C PRO A 197 7.22 14.56 5.83
N VAL A 198 7.66 13.28 5.83
CA VAL A 198 7.80 12.47 7.06
C VAL A 198 8.86 13.02 8.01
N ALA A 199 9.92 13.63 7.48
CA ALA A 199 10.96 14.25 8.30
C ALA A 199 10.40 15.43 9.11
N GLU A 200 9.59 16.27 8.47
CA GLU A 200 8.91 17.40 9.09
C GLU A 200 7.84 16.93 10.08
N LEU A 201 7.07 15.88 9.75
CA LEU A 201 6.10 15.28 10.66
C LEU A 201 6.78 14.74 11.93
N LEU A 202 7.95 14.11 11.79
CA LEU A 202 8.72 13.62 12.91
C LEU A 202 9.28 14.77 13.77
N ALA A 203 9.75 15.84 13.14
CA ALA A 203 10.20 17.04 13.85
C ALA A 203 9.05 17.68 14.66
N LEU A 204 7.83 17.72 14.11
CA LEU A 204 6.64 18.17 14.85
C LEU A 204 6.29 17.23 16.00
N ALA A 205 6.40 15.92 15.80
CA ALA A 205 6.16 14.95 16.87
C ALA A 205 7.13 15.17 18.06
N GLU A 206 8.40 15.45 17.78
CA GLU A 206 9.38 15.77 18.81
C GLU A 206 9.12 17.13 19.48
N LYS A 207 8.80 18.16 18.69
CA LYS A 207 8.51 19.51 19.18
C LYS A 207 7.31 19.56 20.13
N HIS A 208 6.26 18.81 19.84
CA HIS A 208 4.97 18.88 20.55
C HIS A 208 4.71 17.71 21.49
N ASP A 209 5.72 16.90 21.80
CA ASP A 209 5.58 15.68 22.62
C ASP A 209 4.48 14.74 22.08
N ALA A 210 4.48 14.53 20.76
CA ALA A 210 3.59 13.62 20.06
C ALA A 210 4.34 12.38 19.59
N TRP A 211 3.60 11.37 19.12
CA TRP A 211 4.10 10.18 18.46
C TRP A 211 3.75 10.21 16.98
N LEU A 212 4.62 9.67 16.14
CA LEU A 212 4.38 9.58 14.70
C LEU A 212 4.11 8.14 14.31
N VAL A 213 2.89 7.87 13.85
CA VAL A 213 2.46 6.59 13.26
C VAL A 213 2.50 6.73 11.75
N ILE A 214 3.38 5.98 11.09
CA ILE A 214 3.57 6.03 9.64
C ILE A 214 3.27 4.65 9.04
N ASP A 215 2.37 4.61 8.05
CA ASP A 215 2.16 3.45 7.18
C ASP A 215 3.09 3.54 5.96
N ASP A 216 4.15 2.75 5.99
CA ASP A 216 5.14 2.65 4.92
C ASP A 216 4.90 1.44 4.00
N ALA A 217 3.65 1.06 3.82
CA ALA A 217 3.25 -0.10 3.01
C ALA A 217 3.73 -0.02 1.55
N HIS A 218 3.93 1.17 1.01
CA HIS A 218 4.37 1.40 -0.36
C HIS A 218 5.84 1.79 -0.48
N GLY A 219 6.51 2.12 0.63
CA GLY A 219 7.94 2.42 0.66
C GLY A 219 8.81 1.23 1.08
N PHE A 220 8.32 0.38 2.00
CA PHE A 220 9.05 -0.81 2.44
C PHE A 220 9.41 -1.73 1.27
N GLY A 221 10.66 -2.13 1.19
CA GLY A 221 11.25 -2.91 0.09
C GLY A 221 11.72 -2.05 -1.10
N VAL A 222 11.14 -0.85 -1.30
CA VAL A 222 11.33 -0.01 -2.50
C VAL A 222 12.21 1.19 -2.22
N LEU A 223 11.94 1.94 -1.16
CA LEU A 223 12.67 3.15 -0.80
C LEU A 223 13.85 2.84 0.13
N GLY A 224 14.85 3.72 0.11
CA GLY A 224 16.12 3.51 0.79
C GLY A 224 17.12 2.64 0.01
N ALA A 225 18.37 2.71 0.36
CA ALA A 225 19.46 2.00 -0.31
C ALA A 225 19.32 0.48 -0.16
N SER A 226 18.96 0.02 1.05
CA SER A 226 18.74 -1.40 1.37
C SER A 226 17.27 -1.82 1.28
N GLY A 227 16.35 -0.91 0.92
CA GLY A 227 14.91 -1.19 0.86
C GLY A 227 14.21 -1.19 2.22
N ARG A 228 14.77 -0.49 3.21
CA ARG A 228 14.16 -0.39 4.55
C ARG A 228 13.05 0.66 4.64
N GLY A 229 12.65 1.21 3.49
CA GLY A 229 11.54 2.15 3.38
C GLY A 229 11.91 3.60 3.65
N VAL A 230 10.88 4.40 3.95
CA VAL A 230 10.99 5.84 4.17
C VAL A 230 11.95 6.19 5.31
N PRO A 231 12.04 5.46 6.43
CA PRO A 231 13.01 5.78 7.47
C PRO A 231 14.45 5.80 6.99
N GLU A 232 14.83 4.84 6.14
CA GLU A 232 16.17 4.81 5.51
C GLU A 232 16.34 5.92 4.49
N ALA A 233 15.34 6.10 3.62
CA ALA A 233 15.39 7.09 2.54
C ALA A 233 15.58 8.52 3.04
N LEU A 234 15.04 8.84 4.21
CA LEU A 234 15.08 10.17 4.83
C LEU A 234 16.05 10.26 6.03
N GLY A 235 16.75 9.18 6.39
CA GLY A 235 17.67 9.16 7.53
C GLY A 235 17.01 9.45 8.87
N LEU A 236 15.78 8.98 9.09
CA LEU A 236 15.02 9.22 10.31
C LEU A 236 15.62 8.47 11.49
N HIS A 237 15.56 9.05 12.68
CA HIS A 237 15.95 8.36 13.92
C HIS A 237 15.17 8.96 15.10
N SER A 238 14.23 8.20 15.67
CA SER A 238 13.48 8.63 16.86
C SER A 238 12.80 7.45 17.57
N HIS A 239 12.75 7.51 18.89
CA HIS A 239 11.95 6.57 19.69
C HIS A 239 10.43 6.82 19.55
N ARG A 240 10.03 7.98 19.00
CA ARG A 240 8.63 8.37 18.81
C ARG A 240 8.03 7.82 17.50
N LEU A 241 8.83 7.11 16.70
CA LEU A 241 8.37 6.52 15.45
C LEU A 241 7.70 5.17 15.70
N VAL A 242 6.47 5.02 15.21
CA VAL A 242 5.74 3.77 15.10
C VAL A 242 5.56 3.50 13.61
N LEU A 243 6.27 2.53 13.08
CA LEU A 243 6.26 2.18 11.65
C LEU A 243 5.37 0.97 11.41
N VAL A 244 4.46 1.09 10.46
CA VAL A 244 3.69 -0.04 9.91
C VAL A 244 4.21 -0.32 8.51
N GLY A 245 4.60 -1.57 8.25
CA GLY A 245 5.01 -2.02 6.93
C GLY A 245 4.17 -3.20 6.46
N THR A 246 4.02 -3.37 5.15
CA THR A 246 3.32 -4.53 4.58
C THR A 246 4.29 -5.48 3.88
N LEU A 247 4.00 -6.76 4.02
CA LEU A 247 4.80 -7.86 3.46
C LEU A 247 4.07 -8.54 2.29
N GLY A 248 2.90 -8.01 1.92
CA GLY A 248 2.09 -8.46 0.79
C GLY A 248 2.25 -7.64 -0.49
N LYS A 249 3.20 -6.67 -0.53
CA LYS A 249 3.49 -5.84 -1.70
C LYS A 249 4.90 -6.14 -2.21
N ALA A 250 5.84 -5.21 -2.06
CA ALA A 250 7.22 -5.41 -2.52
C ALA A 250 7.91 -6.65 -1.95
N ALA A 251 7.53 -7.11 -0.76
CA ALA A 251 8.07 -8.35 -0.18
C ALA A 251 7.50 -9.64 -0.81
N GLY A 252 6.48 -9.56 -1.66
CA GLY A 252 6.02 -10.67 -2.52
C GLY A 252 5.31 -11.82 -1.82
N VAL A 253 5.01 -11.74 -0.51
CA VAL A 253 4.35 -12.83 0.23
C VAL A 253 3.01 -12.37 0.79
N SER A 254 2.89 -12.20 2.08
CA SER A 254 1.66 -11.75 2.76
C SER A 254 1.96 -11.30 4.19
N GLY A 255 1.06 -10.51 4.77
CA GLY A 255 1.18 -10.04 6.13
C GLY A 255 1.64 -8.59 6.23
N ALA A 256 1.89 -8.17 7.45
CA ALA A 256 2.39 -6.85 7.80
C ALA A 256 3.14 -6.90 9.12
N PHE A 257 3.82 -5.83 9.45
CA PHE A 257 4.48 -5.68 10.74
C PHE A 257 4.30 -4.28 11.30
N VAL A 258 4.40 -4.20 12.61
CA VAL A 258 4.58 -2.94 13.33
C VAL A 258 5.96 -2.97 13.96
N ALA A 259 6.76 -1.93 13.74
CA ALA A 259 8.03 -1.73 14.42
C ALA A 259 7.99 -0.43 15.22
N ALA A 260 8.41 -0.48 16.48
CA ALA A 260 8.43 0.64 17.39
C ALA A 260 9.40 0.37 18.54
N HIS A 261 9.57 1.38 19.43
CA HIS A 261 10.29 1.19 20.68
C HIS A 261 9.66 0.03 21.48
N ARG A 262 10.50 -0.78 22.15
CA ARG A 262 10.09 -2.01 22.86
C ARG A 262 8.86 -1.83 23.75
N THR A 263 8.78 -0.73 24.51
CA THR A 263 7.64 -0.46 25.39
C THR A 263 6.32 -0.36 24.63
N VAL A 264 6.32 0.23 23.43
CA VAL A 264 5.14 0.30 22.56
C VAL A 264 4.74 -1.10 22.10
N ILE A 265 5.70 -1.88 21.66
CA ILE A 265 5.45 -3.26 21.20
C ILE A 265 4.93 -4.13 22.35
N ASP A 266 5.55 -4.06 23.53
CA ASP A 266 5.08 -4.80 24.71
C ASP A 266 3.65 -4.39 25.08
N TYR A 267 3.31 -3.10 24.99
CA TYR A 267 1.95 -2.62 25.23
C TYR A 267 0.95 -3.12 24.15
N LEU A 268 1.34 -3.14 22.86
CA LEU A 268 0.48 -3.69 21.80
C LEU A 268 0.16 -5.17 22.03
N VAL A 269 1.11 -5.98 22.49
CA VAL A 269 0.88 -7.39 22.86
C VAL A 269 -0.22 -7.51 23.93
N GLN A 270 -0.31 -6.55 24.86
CA GLN A 270 -1.30 -6.57 25.96
C GLN A 270 -2.66 -5.97 25.56
N ARG A 271 -2.73 -5.11 24.54
CA ARG A 271 -3.92 -4.28 24.26
C ARG A 271 -4.47 -4.35 22.85
N ALA A 272 -3.66 -4.74 21.89
CA ALA A 272 -4.08 -4.75 20.49
C ALA A 272 -5.05 -5.92 20.22
N ARG A 273 -6.34 -5.64 20.22
CA ARG A 273 -7.39 -6.66 20.00
C ARG A 273 -7.21 -7.45 18.69
N PRO A 274 -6.82 -6.83 17.53
CA PRO A 274 -6.54 -7.58 16.32
C PRO A 274 -5.37 -8.56 16.43
N TYR A 275 -4.45 -8.38 17.37
CA TYR A 275 -3.37 -9.32 17.66
C TYR A 275 -3.81 -10.43 18.64
N ILE A 276 -4.50 -10.05 19.71
CA ILE A 276 -4.87 -10.95 20.80
C ILE A 276 -5.92 -11.98 20.36
N PHE A 277 -6.96 -11.53 19.60
CA PHE A 277 -8.16 -12.31 19.32
C PHE A 277 -8.22 -12.86 17.88
N THR A 278 -7.10 -12.86 17.17
CA THR A 278 -7.01 -13.40 15.82
C THR A 278 -6.08 -14.60 15.80
N THR A 279 -6.44 -15.63 15.02
CA THR A 279 -5.53 -16.74 14.70
C THR A 279 -4.28 -16.17 14.01
N ALA A 280 -3.11 -16.57 14.45
CA ALA A 280 -1.85 -16.16 13.84
C ALA A 280 -1.77 -16.63 12.39
N ALA A 281 -1.03 -15.89 11.57
CA ALA A 281 -0.77 -16.29 10.19
C ALA A 281 -0.05 -17.66 10.14
N PRO A 282 -0.22 -18.46 9.08
CA PRO A 282 0.54 -19.71 8.94
C PRO A 282 2.05 -19.47 9.08
N PRO A 283 2.75 -20.28 9.88
CA PRO A 283 4.20 -20.12 10.09
C PRO A 283 5.02 -20.19 8.80
N ALA A 284 4.54 -20.93 7.80
CA ALA A 284 5.17 -21.01 6.48
C ALA A 284 5.33 -19.64 5.80
N LEU A 285 4.38 -18.72 6.00
CA LEU A 285 4.48 -17.35 5.49
C LEU A 285 5.63 -16.59 6.17
N ALA A 286 5.75 -16.71 7.50
CA ALA A 286 6.83 -16.08 8.24
C ALA A 286 8.21 -16.64 7.82
N HIS A 287 8.29 -17.96 7.57
CA HIS A 287 9.50 -18.60 7.07
C HIS A 287 9.88 -18.08 5.66
N ALA A 288 8.93 -18.00 4.74
CA ALA A 288 9.16 -17.45 3.41
C ALA A 288 9.56 -15.96 3.43
N LEU A 289 9.04 -15.20 4.39
CA LEU A 289 9.36 -13.78 4.55
C LEU A 289 10.81 -13.54 5.00
N LEU A 290 11.43 -14.48 5.73
CA LEU A 290 12.87 -14.40 6.02
C LEU A 290 13.71 -14.45 4.74
N ALA A 291 13.35 -15.33 3.79
CA ALA A 291 13.99 -15.37 2.48
C ALA A 291 13.71 -14.08 1.68
N SER A 292 12.50 -13.54 1.77
CA SER A 292 12.16 -12.27 1.14
C SER A 292 13.00 -11.10 1.66
N LEU A 293 13.18 -10.98 2.97
CA LEU A 293 14.04 -9.95 3.57
C LEU A 293 15.49 -10.07 3.11
N ALA A 294 16.01 -11.30 3.00
CA ALA A 294 17.35 -11.54 2.48
C ALA A 294 17.50 -11.10 1.01
N LEU A 295 16.50 -11.39 0.17
CA LEU A 295 16.47 -10.93 -1.23
C LEU A 295 16.41 -9.40 -1.31
N ILE A 296 15.50 -8.75 -0.57
CA ILE A 296 15.32 -7.29 -0.59
C ILE A 296 16.60 -6.57 -0.14
N GLY A 297 17.21 -7.04 0.96
CA GLY A 297 18.43 -6.43 1.52
C GLY A 297 19.71 -6.76 0.78
N GLY A 298 19.70 -7.76 -0.10
CA GLY A 298 20.84 -8.24 -0.87
C GLY A 298 21.07 -7.49 -2.20
N GLU A 299 22.04 -7.97 -2.96
CA GLU A 299 22.41 -7.43 -4.27
C GLU A 299 21.24 -7.47 -5.27
N GLU A 300 20.53 -8.59 -5.33
CA GLU A 300 19.35 -8.73 -6.19
C GLU A 300 18.28 -7.67 -5.88
N GLY A 301 18.02 -7.38 -4.62
CA GLY A 301 17.08 -6.34 -4.22
C GLY A 301 17.55 -4.94 -4.66
N ALA A 302 18.83 -4.66 -4.57
CA ALA A 302 19.42 -3.40 -5.05
C ALA A 302 19.25 -3.23 -6.56
N GLU A 303 19.54 -4.29 -7.34
CA GLU A 303 19.33 -4.31 -8.79
C GLU A 303 17.86 -4.13 -9.17
N ARG A 304 16.94 -4.81 -8.46
CA ARG A 304 15.49 -4.67 -8.70
C ARG A 304 15.02 -3.25 -8.42
N ARG A 305 15.47 -2.61 -7.35
CA ARG A 305 15.19 -1.20 -7.07
C ARG A 305 15.75 -0.27 -8.14
N ALA A 306 16.94 -0.54 -8.67
CA ALA A 306 17.52 0.24 -9.76
C ALA A 306 16.65 0.13 -11.03
N ARG A 307 16.32 -1.09 -11.45
CA ARG A 307 15.42 -1.33 -12.61
C ARG A 307 14.06 -0.65 -12.43
N LEU A 308 13.48 -0.72 -11.23
CA LEU A 308 12.20 -0.05 -10.97
C LEU A 308 12.30 1.46 -11.18
N ARG A 309 13.37 2.11 -10.69
CA ARG A 309 13.60 3.55 -10.92
C ARG A 309 13.76 3.88 -12.41
N GLU A 310 14.46 3.05 -13.17
CA GLU A 310 14.57 3.20 -14.62
C GLU A 310 13.22 3.11 -15.32
N ARG A 311 12.39 2.13 -14.95
CA ARG A 311 11.01 1.99 -15.51
C ARG A 311 10.12 3.19 -15.16
N ILE A 312 10.25 3.74 -13.94
CA ILE A 312 9.53 4.96 -13.54
C ILE A 312 9.96 6.13 -14.43
N ALA A 313 11.25 6.36 -14.57
CA ALA A 313 11.79 7.45 -15.40
C ALA A 313 11.35 7.30 -16.87
N GLN A 314 11.42 6.09 -17.42
CA GLN A 314 11.00 5.78 -18.79
C GLN A 314 9.51 6.09 -18.99
N LEU A 315 8.62 5.62 -18.08
CA LEU A 315 7.19 5.87 -18.18
C LEU A 315 6.90 7.38 -18.14
N ARG A 316 7.47 8.09 -17.18
CA ARG A 316 7.24 9.54 -17.02
C ARG A 316 7.72 10.33 -18.26
N SER A 317 8.91 10.02 -18.76
CA SER A 317 9.44 10.66 -19.98
C SER A 317 8.58 10.34 -21.20
N GLY A 318 8.16 9.08 -21.38
CA GLY A 318 7.29 8.67 -22.47
C GLY A 318 5.92 9.35 -22.41
N LEU A 319 5.29 9.37 -21.24
CA LEU A 319 3.98 10.03 -21.07
C LEU A 319 4.04 11.55 -21.31
N ALA A 320 5.13 12.20 -20.94
CA ALA A 320 5.29 13.64 -21.19
C ALA A 320 5.14 14.01 -22.67
N SER A 321 5.47 13.08 -23.60
CA SER A 321 5.37 13.31 -25.05
C SER A 321 3.98 13.03 -25.64
N VAL A 322 3.13 12.27 -24.94
CA VAL A 322 1.81 11.83 -25.47
C VAL A 322 0.63 12.42 -24.69
N LEU A 323 0.88 13.05 -23.55
CA LEU A 323 -0.17 13.70 -22.76
C LEU A 323 -0.78 14.90 -23.50
N PRO A 324 -2.10 15.11 -23.34
CA PRO A 324 -2.78 16.23 -23.96
C PRO A 324 -2.27 17.58 -23.46
N ALA A 325 -1.93 18.48 -24.37
CA ALA A 325 -1.49 19.84 -24.03
C ALA A 325 -2.59 20.71 -23.38
N ASP A 326 -3.87 20.33 -23.56
CA ASP A 326 -5.05 21.02 -22.98
C ASP A 326 -5.28 20.72 -21.48
N GLY A 327 -4.42 19.88 -20.87
CA GLY A 327 -4.53 19.50 -19.46
C GLY A 327 -5.71 18.56 -19.16
N SER A 328 -6.38 18.01 -20.15
CA SER A 328 -7.51 17.08 -19.96
C SER A 328 -7.10 15.73 -19.37
N ALA A 329 -5.80 15.41 -19.41
CA ALA A 329 -5.18 14.33 -18.65
C ALA A 329 -3.78 14.76 -18.21
N TRP A 330 -3.37 14.43 -16.98
CA TRP A 330 -2.06 14.84 -16.46
C TRP A 330 -1.49 13.80 -15.48
N LEU A 331 -0.17 13.85 -15.31
CA LEU A 331 0.60 12.98 -14.44
C LEU A 331 1.16 13.80 -13.27
N PRO A 332 0.61 13.69 -12.05
CA PRO A 332 1.16 14.34 -10.85
C PRO A 332 2.59 13.91 -10.56
N GLU A 333 3.28 14.67 -9.72
CA GLU A 333 4.59 14.26 -9.21
C GLU A 333 4.48 13.00 -8.36
N SER A 334 5.25 11.98 -8.74
CA SER A 334 5.41 10.74 -7.98
C SER A 334 6.79 10.14 -8.25
N PRO A 335 7.64 10.04 -7.22
CA PRO A 335 8.94 9.38 -7.34
C PRO A 335 8.85 7.85 -7.14
N THR A 336 7.65 7.30 -6.95
CA THR A 336 7.43 5.90 -6.55
C THR A 336 6.93 5.03 -7.71
N ALA A 337 6.76 3.74 -7.45
CA ALA A 337 6.20 2.79 -8.42
C ALA A 337 4.74 3.09 -8.82
N ILE A 338 4.05 3.95 -8.06
CA ILE A 338 2.66 4.34 -8.30
C ILE A 338 2.64 5.60 -9.15
N GLN A 339 2.08 5.52 -10.35
CA GLN A 339 2.03 6.60 -11.32
C GLN A 339 0.58 6.87 -11.70
N PRO A 340 -0.09 7.86 -11.07
CA PRO A 340 -1.49 8.15 -11.32
C PRO A 340 -1.65 9.02 -12.57
N LEU A 341 -2.28 8.50 -13.60
CA LEU A 341 -2.70 9.28 -14.75
C LEU A 341 -4.13 9.78 -14.50
N ILE A 342 -4.27 11.04 -14.11
CA ILE A 342 -5.56 11.65 -13.81
C ILE A 342 -6.27 11.99 -15.11
N VAL A 343 -7.53 11.57 -15.24
CA VAL A 343 -8.39 11.81 -16.42
C VAL A 343 -9.71 12.50 -16.03
N GLY A 344 -9.95 12.72 -14.74
CA GLY A 344 -11.06 13.51 -14.20
C GLY A 344 -12.37 12.75 -14.08
N ASP A 345 -12.94 12.32 -15.18
CA ASP A 345 -14.28 11.70 -15.26
C ASP A 345 -14.27 10.17 -15.13
N ASN A 346 -15.27 9.62 -14.44
CA ASN A 346 -15.39 8.17 -14.20
C ASN A 346 -15.53 7.37 -15.50
N ALA A 347 -16.40 7.83 -16.39
CA ALA A 347 -16.68 7.14 -17.65
C ALA A 347 -15.44 7.21 -18.57
N ARG A 348 -14.72 8.33 -18.55
CA ARG A 348 -13.46 8.48 -19.26
C ARG A 348 -12.40 7.50 -18.77
N ALA A 349 -12.22 7.38 -17.45
CA ALA A 349 -11.30 6.41 -16.85
C ALA A 349 -11.64 4.96 -17.26
N MET A 350 -12.94 4.62 -17.25
CA MET A 350 -13.41 3.29 -17.67
C MET A 350 -13.24 3.05 -19.16
N ARG A 351 -13.49 4.04 -20.02
CA ARG A 351 -13.26 3.94 -21.47
C ARG A 351 -11.78 3.74 -21.78
N THR A 352 -10.90 4.52 -21.15
CA THR A 352 -9.44 4.39 -21.35
C THR A 352 -8.96 3.00 -20.91
N MET A 353 -9.42 2.52 -19.74
CA MET A 353 -9.12 1.15 -19.28
C MET A 353 -9.59 0.09 -20.28
N ALA A 354 -10.82 0.22 -20.82
CA ALA A 354 -11.35 -0.75 -21.79
C ALA A 354 -10.56 -0.75 -23.12
N GLN A 355 -10.08 0.42 -23.57
CA GLN A 355 -9.19 0.52 -24.72
C GLN A 355 -7.85 -0.18 -24.49
N LEU A 356 -7.24 0.03 -23.31
CA LEU A 356 -6.02 -0.69 -22.92
C LEU A 356 -6.26 -2.21 -22.83
N ASP A 357 -7.38 -2.64 -22.27
CA ASP A 357 -7.77 -4.07 -22.22
C ASP A 357 -7.86 -4.68 -23.64
N ALA A 358 -8.34 -3.92 -24.62
CA ALA A 358 -8.37 -4.35 -26.03
C ALA A 358 -6.96 -4.56 -26.60
N HIS A 359 -5.98 -3.76 -26.20
CA HIS A 359 -4.57 -3.90 -26.57
C HIS A 359 -3.81 -4.94 -25.71
N GLY A 360 -4.52 -5.69 -24.85
CA GLY A 360 -3.89 -6.69 -23.96
C GLY A 360 -3.11 -6.07 -22.79
N LEU A 361 -3.42 -4.84 -22.40
CA LEU A 361 -2.79 -4.11 -21.30
C LEU A 361 -3.78 -3.92 -20.17
N ARG A 362 -3.39 -4.25 -18.94
CA ARG A 362 -4.26 -4.13 -17.77
C ARG A 362 -3.78 -3.04 -16.82
N VAL A 363 -4.57 -1.96 -16.67
CA VAL A 363 -4.34 -0.85 -15.75
C VAL A 363 -5.59 -0.65 -14.90
N GLY A 364 -5.43 -0.33 -13.61
CA GLY A 364 -6.55 -0.09 -12.70
C GLY A 364 -7.18 1.29 -12.90
N ALA A 365 -8.49 1.37 -13.16
CA ALA A 365 -9.25 2.61 -13.12
C ALA A 365 -9.77 2.88 -11.69
N ILE A 366 -9.32 3.95 -11.06
CA ILE A 366 -9.69 4.36 -9.71
C ILE A 366 -10.69 5.51 -9.79
N ARG A 367 -11.76 5.38 -8.99
CA ARG A 367 -12.92 6.28 -9.01
C ARG A 367 -13.40 6.54 -7.59
N PRO A 368 -14.26 7.53 -7.35
CA PRO A 368 -14.91 7.71 -6.05
C PRO A 368 -15.54 6.41 -5.50
N PRO A 369 -15.60 6.21 -4.17
CA PRO A 369 -15.12 7.11 -3.12
C PRO A 369 -13.63 6.95 -2.79
N THR A 370 -12.85 6.13 -3.55
CA THR A 370 -11.43 5.87 -3.30
C THR A 370 -10.58 7.12 -3.55
N VAL A 371 -11.01 7.97 -4.48
CA VAL A 371 -10.43 9.29 -4.80
C VAL A 371 -11.54 10.32 -4.84
N PRO A 372 -11.26 11.63 -4.69
CA PRO A 372 -12.27 12.68 -4.77
C PRO A 372 -13.02 12.69 -6.11
N ALA A 373 -14.27 13.19 -6.11
CA ALA A 373 -15.04 13.39 -7.33
C ALA A 373 -14.30 14.33 -8.28
N GLY A 374 -14.35 14.04 -9.59
CA GLY A 374 -13.62 14.80 -10.61
C GLY A 374 -12.12 14.48 -10.71
N THR A 375 -11.62 13.50 -9.98
CA THR A 375 -10.21 13.09 -10.00
C THR A 375 -10.02 11.61 -10.33
N ALA A 376 -10.97 11.02 -11.08
CA ALA A 376 -10.83 9.65 -11.55
C ALA A 376 -9.54 9.49 -12.37
N ARG A 377 -8.88 8.36 -12.21
CA ARG A 377 -7.54 8.14 -12.75
C ARG A 377 -7.29 6.70 -13.15
N LEU A 378 -6.32 6.50 -14.02
CA LEU A 378 -5.66 5.22 -14.17
C LEU A 378 -4.49 5.15 -13.17
N ARG A 379 -4.51 4.18 -12.27
CA ARG A 379 -3.42 3.94 -11.34
C ARG A 379 -2.45 2.95 -11.97
N ILE A 380 -1.42 3.48 -12.61
CA ILE A 380 -0.36 2.67 -13.19
C ILE A 380 0.58 2.26 -12.04
N ALA A 381 0.82 0.97 -11.88
CA ALA A 381 1.77 0.44 -10.91
C ALA A 381 2.89 -0.29 -11.66
N LEU A 382 4.13 0.16 -11.46
CA LEU A 382 5.31 -0.43 -12.08
C LEU A 382 5.91 -1.51 -11.18
N SER A 383 6.54 -2.48 -11.80
CA SER A 383 7.33 -3.53 -11.16
C SER A 383 8.73 -3.57 -11.75
N ALA A 384 9.71 -3.94 -10.95
CA ALA A 384 11.08 -4.21 -11.40
C ALA A 384 11.16 -5.31 -12.47
N SER A 385 10.10 -6.10 -12.60
CA SER A 385 10.00 -7.17 -13.60
C SER A 385 9.42 -6.72 -14.93
N HIS A 386 8.93 -5.48 -15.07
CA HIS A 386 8.59 -4.91 -16.37
C HIS A 386 9.86 -4.66 -17.20
N THR A 387 9.79 -5.01 -18.49
CA THR A 387 10.85 -4.71 -19.46
C THR A 387 10.68 -3.29 -20.03
N GLU A 388 11.71 -2.80 -20.72
CA GLU A 388 11.61 -1.53 -21.46
C GLU A 388 10.52 -1.56 -22.52
N SER A 389 10.40 -2.68 -23.22
CA SER A 389 9.36 -2.91 -24.24
C SER A 389 7.96 -2.87 -23.63
N ASP A 390 7.78 -3.40 -22.42
CA ASP A 390 6.47 -3.38 -21.75
C ASP A 390 6.02 -1.94 -21.46
N VAL A 391 6.95 -1.11 -20.96
CA VAL A 391 6.66 0.30 -20.66
C VAL A 391 6.41 1.10 -21.95
N ALA A 392 7.19 0.86 -23.00
CA ALA A 392 6.99 1.51 -24.30
C ALA A 392 5.59 1.17 -24.87
N ARG A 393 5.18 -0.10 -24.86
CA ARG A 393 3.83 -0.53 -25.28
C ARG A 393 2.72 0.17 -24.48
N LEU A 394 2.90 0.37 -23.19
CA LEU A 394 1.92 1.09 -22.37
C LEU A 394 1.83 2.57 -22.77
N VAL A 395 2.97 3.23 -23.00
CA VAL A 395 3.01 4.64 -23.43
C VAL A 395 2.31 4.83 -24.77
N ASP A 396 2.61 3.98 -25.76
CA ASP A 396 2.00 4.03 -27.09
C ASP A 396 0.47 3.85 -27.02
N ALA A 397 0.01 2.80 -26.31
CA ALA A 397 -1.41 2.53 -26.16
C ALA A 397 -2.16 3.63 -25.38
N LEU A 398 -1.52 4.27 -24.38
CA LEU A 398 -2.09 5.42 -23.69
C LEU A 398 -2.19 6.63 -24.62
N GLY A 399 -1.18 6.87 -25.46
CA GLY A 399 -1.20 7.94 -26.47
C GLY A 399 -2.39 7.78 -27.44
N GLU A 400 -2.57 6.58 -27.98
CA GLU A 400 -3.70 6.25 -28.86
C GLU A 400 -5.06 6.42 -28.15
N ALA A 401 -5.18 5.90 -26.93
CA ALA A 401 -6.42 5.96 -26.15
C ALA A 401 -6.83 7.41 -25.81
N LEU A 402 -5.86 8.26 -25.46
CA LEU A 402 -6.11 9.67 -25.15
C LEU A 402 -6.42 10.49 -26.41
N ALA A 403 -5.74 10.24 -27.53
CA ALA A 403 -6.00 10.93 -28.81
C ALA A 403 -7.38 10.57 -29.39
N GLY A 404 -7.76 9.28 -29.35
CA GLY A 404 -9.05 8.81 -29.87
C GLY A 404 -10.29 9.33 -29.13
N GLN A 405 -10.12 9.81 -27.91
CA GLN A 405 -11.20 10.43 -27.12
C GLN A 405 -11.46 11.89 -27.53
N ARG A 406 -10.43 12.63 -27.94
CA ARG A 406 -10.57 14.01 -28.45
C ARG A 406 -11.44 14.08 -29.71
N SER A 407 -11.25 13.15 -30.62
CA SER A 407 -12.01 13.12 -31.88
C SER A 407 -13.50 12.87 -31.68
N LYS A 408 -13.90 12.25 -30.55
CA LYS A 408 -15.30 11.94 -30.20
C LYS A 408 -15.99 13.03 -29.36
N GLU A 409 -15.23 13.87 -28.68
CA GLU A 409 -15.74 15.00 -27.90
C GLU A 409 -15.85 16.28 -28.74
N ALA A 410 -15.16 16.31 -29.89
CA ALA A 410 -15.19 17.42 -30.87
C ALA A 410 -16.20 17.20 -32.02
N ALA A 411 -16.83 16.02 -32.11
CA ALA A 411 -17.86 15.67 -33.08
C ALA A 411 -19.24 15.59 -32.42
#